data_ee3ac1e9e518b7454a8f408e8e01238b
#
_entry.id   ee3ac1e9e518b7454a8f408e8e01238b
#
_cell.length_a   1.000
_cell.length_b   1.000
_cell.length_c   1.000
_cell.angle_alpha   90.00
_cell.angle_beta   90.00
_cell.angle_gamma   90.00
#
_symmetry.space_group_name_H-M   'P 1'
#
loop_
_entity.id
_entity.type
_entity.pdbx_description
1 polymer ?
#
loop_
_entity_poly.entity_id
_entity_poly.type
_entity_poly.pdbx_seq_one_letter_code
_entity_poly.pdbx_strand_id
1 'polypeptide(L)'
;MRGRCPFVLAATLALLLGGRGEALAQQGGAALRDSLAHATDVLAYHPDSIDLRLKKAAWNIQLEQWNYAKDELDKVLFLNQTNIAGLFYRAFVNEKLKRYNFARLDYQNLLVLVPGNFQAQLGLALLNEKDQHLTEAYDGINSLIEQYPDSAVAYAARGGMEKERGMLDLAVYDYGEAMRLDSTCQDYVVNHVDLLITLGRKSEAYDDLRRLQTMGVKSGQLQDFFARLRRKK
;
A
#
# COMPACT_ATOMS: atom_id res chain seq x y z
N MET A 1 8.86 15.53 11.59
CA MET A 1 8.11 14.94 10.45
C MET A 1 8.56 13.49 10.32
N ARG A 2 7.70 12.53 10.69
CA ARG A 2 8.04 11.10 10.68
C ARG A 2 7.72 10.56 9.29
N GLY A 3 8.75 10.17 8.52
CA GLY A 3 8.61 9.59 7.20
C GLY A 3 7.95 8.21 7.24
N ARG A 4 6.64 8.17 7.11
CA ARG A 4 5.94 6.96 6.69
C ARG A 4 5.97 6.96 5.17
N CYS A 5 6.53 5.90 4.59
CA CYS A 5 6.47 5.69 3.15
C CYS A 5 5.01 5.62 2.73
N PRO A 6 4.57 6.37 1.71
CA PRO A 6 3.16 6.46 1.35
C PRO A 6 2.56 5.18 0.75
N PHE A 7 3.33 4.15 0.51
CA PHE A 7 2.87 2.93 -0.16
C PHE A 7 3.63 1.68 0.28
N VAL A 8 3.40 1.24 1.52
CA VAL A 8 3.60 -0.17 1.85
C VAL A 8 2.33 -0.65 2.53
N LEU A 9 1.75 -1.72 1.96
CA LEU A 9 0.58 -2.42 2.48
C LEU A 9 0.63 -2.50 4.02
N ALA A 10 -0.27 -1.77 4.67
CA ALA A 10 -0.52 -1.86 6.09
C ALA A 10 -1.18 -3.20 6.42
N ALA A 11 -0.37 -4.23 6.51
CA ALA A 11 -0.76 -5.48 7.13
C ALA A 11 0.44 -5.96 7.95
N THR A 12 0.38 -5.75 9.24
CA THR A 12 1.23 -6.26 10.33
C THR A 12 2.14 -5.25 11.02
N LEU A 13 1.60 -4.19 11.64
CA LEU A 13 2.21 -3.61 12.85
C LEU A 13 1.21 -2.81 13.72
N ALA A 14 0.03 -3.36 13.98
CA ALA A 14 -0.99 -2.75 14.87
C ALA A 14 -1.07 -3.41 16.25
N LEU A 15 -0.01 -4.00 16.76
CA LEU A 15 -0.08 -4.80 17.99
C LEU A 15 0.96 -4.44 19.03
N LEU A 16 1.33 -3.17 19.26
CA LEU A 16 2.07 -2.79 20.49
C LEU A 16 2.08 -1.27 20.76
N LEU A 17 0.93 -0.60 20.75
CA LEU A 17 0.80 0.72 21.39
C LEU A 17 -0.48 0.77 22.21
N GLY A 18 -0.43 0.21 23.42
CA GLY A 18 -1.53 0.25 24.37
C GLY A 18 -1.97 1.69 24.69
N GLY A 19 -3.27 1.92 24.69
CA GLY A 19 -3.98 2.97 25.40
C GLY A 19 -4.02 4.37 24.78
N ARG A 20 -2.94 4.89 24.18
CA ARG A 20 -2.94 6.23 23.57
C ARG A 20 -3.20 6.25 22.05
N GLY A 21 -2.90 5.15 21.38
CA GLY A 21 -3.16 5.01 19.94
C GLY A 21 -4.65 4.83 19.64
N GLU A 22 -5.36 4.09 20.50
CA GLU A 22 -6.80 3.85 20.34
C GLU A 22 -7.65 5.11 20.56
N ALA A 23 -7.30 5.95 21.52
CA ALA A 23 -8.03 7.20 21.78
C ALA A 23 -7.88 8.20 20.61
N LEU A 24 -6.69 8.32 20.00
CA LEU A 24 -6.47 9.17 18.84
C LEU A 24 -7.13 8.60 17.56
N ALA A 25 -7.14 7.29 17.39
CA ALA A 25 -7.85 6.61 16.29
C ALA A 25 -9.37 6.75 16.45
N GLN A 26 -9.88 6.67 17.67
CA GLN A 26 -11.30 6.87 17.98
C GLN A 26 -11.75 8.31 17.74
N GLN A 27 -10.96 9.31 18.12
CA GLN A 27 -11.25 10.73 17.84
C GLN A 27 -11.22 11.03 16.35
N GLY A 28 -10.25 10.49 15.60
CA GLY A 28 -10.19 10.61 14.14
C GLY A 28 -11.40 9.96 13.47
N GLY A 29 -11.84 8.81 13.96
CA GLY A 29 -13.01 8.11 13.46
C GLY A 29 -14.33 8.85 13.73
N ALA A 30 -14.46 9.53 14.85
CA ALA A 30 -15.65 10.34 15.17
C ALA A 30 -15.75 11.56 14.22
N ALA A 31 -14.66 12.31 14.06
CA ALA A 31 -14.63 13.45 13.14
C ALA A 31 -14.92 13.07 11.69
N LEU A 32 -14.47 11.89 11.24
CA LEU A 32 -14.80 11.37 9.91
C LEU A 32 -16.29 11.04 9.77
N ARG A 33 -16.92 10.47 10.81
CA ARG A 33 -18.36 10.19 10.81
C ARG A 33 -19.20 11.44 10.78
N ASP A 34 -18.81 12.48 11.51
CA ASP A 34 -19.47 13.80 11.47
C ASP A 34 -19.35 14.43 10.07
N SER A 35 -18.17 14.31 9.45
CA SER A 35 -17.95 14.77 8.07
C SER A 35 -18.82 14.00 7.06
N LEU A 36 -18.99 12.69 7.25
CA LEU A 36 -19.86 11.84 6.43
C LEU A 36 -21.34 12.23 6.56
N ALA A 37 -21.80 12.51 7.79
CA ALA A 37 -23.17 12.96 8.04
C ALA A 37 -23.42 14.29 7.35
N HIS A 38 -22.57 15.29 7.58
CA HIS A 38 -22.67 16.59 6.93
C HIS A 38 -22.65 16.51 5.40
N ALA A 39 -21.72 15.71 4.83
CA ALA A 39 -21.67 15.51 3.39
C ALA A 39 -22.94 14.84 2.84
N THR A 40 -23.58 13.98 3.62
CA THR A 40 -24.84 13.34 3.22
C THR A 40 -25.97 14.38 3.14
N ASP A 41 -26.03 15.29 4.12
CA ASP A 41 -27.03 16.38 4.12
C ASP A 41 -26.83 17.33 2.94
N VAL A 42 -25.56 17.71 2.67
CA VAL A 42 -25.26 18.59 1.53
C VAL A 42 -25.57 17.91 0.19
N LEU A 43 -25.27 16.61 0.05
CA LEU A 43 -25.58 15.84 -1.16
C LEU A 43 -27.08 15.65 -1.42
N ALA A 44 -27.93 15.81 -0.40
CA ALA A 44 -29.38 15.82 -0.59
C ALA A 44 -29.86 17.02 -1.45
N TYR A 45 -29.13 18.15 -1.36
CA TYR A 45 -29.41 19.36 -2.12
C TYR A 45 -28.55 19.51 -3.38
N HIS A 46 -27.38 18.85 -3.40
CA HIS A 46 -26.41 18.90 -4.50
C HIS A 46 -25.98 17.47 -4.91
N PRO A 47 -26.92 16.67 -5.45
CA PRO A 47 -26.69 15.24 -5.73
C PRO A 47 -25.59 14.98 -6.76
N ASP A 48 -25.28 15.93 -7.63
CA ASP A 48 -24.32 15.79 -8.72
C ASP A 48 -22.91 16.29 -8.36
N SER A 49 -22.65 16.62 -7.07
CA SER A 49 -21.35 17.09 -6.62
C SER A 49 -20.32 15.95 -6.61
N ILE A 50 -19.59 15.81 -7.71
CA ILE A 50 -18.53 14.79 -7.86
C ILE A 50 -17.45 14.95 -6.77
N ASP A 51 -17.01 16.18 -6.51
CA ASP A 51 -15.96 16.45 -5.51
C ASP A 51 -16.37 16.02 -4.10
N LEU A 52 -17.62 16.28 -3.73
CA LEU A 52 -18.11 15.90 -2.40
C LEU A 52 -18.28 14.38 -2.28
N ARG A 53 -18.72 13.72 -3.37
CA ARG A 53 -18.79 12.24 -3.42
C ARG A 53 -17.40 11.60 -3.33
N LEU A 54 -16.40 12.14 -4.02
CA LEU A 54 -15.01 11.66 -3.90
C LEU A 54 -14.48 11.82 -2.47
N LYS A 55 -14.73 12.95 -1.80
CA LYS A 55 -14.38 13.14 -0.40
C LYS A 55 -15.07 12.12 0.50
N LYS A 56 -16.38 11.93 0.30
CA LYS A 56 -17.19 10.96 1.06
C LYS A 56 -16.66 9.53 0.85
N ALA A 57 -16.31 9.17 -0.38
CA ALA A 57 -15.68 7.88 -0.68
C ALA A 57 -14.33 7.73 0.03
N ALA A 58 -13.47 8.76 0.02
CA ALA A 58 -12.18 8.74 0.70
C ALA A 58 -12.32 8.57 2.22
N TRP A 59 -13.30 9.22 2.87
CA TRP A 59 -13.58 9.03 4.29
C TRP A 59 -14.10 7.61 4.60
N ASN A 60 -14.97 7.06 3.74
CA ASN A 60 -15.42 5.67 3.87
C ASN A 60 -14.25 4.68 3.71
N ILE A 61 -13.30 4.94 2.80
CA ILE A 61 -12.07 4.15 2.64
C ILE A 61 -11.24 4.20 3.93
N GLN A 62 -11.05 5.37 4.53
CA GLN A 62 -10.31 5.52 5.80
C GLN A 62 -10.99 4.78 6.97
N LEU A 63 -12.31 4.66 6.94
CA LEU A 63 -13.11 3.91 7.92
C LEU A 63 -13.29 2.43 7.55
N GLU A 64 -12.65 1.96 6.48
CA GLU A 64 -12.77 0.59 5.94
C GLU A 64 -14.22 0.21 5.58
N GLN A 65 -15.05 1.19 5.32
CA GLN A 65 -16.45 1.02 4.92
C GLN A 65 -16.56 0.82 3.40
N TRP A 66 -16.02 -0.28 2.91
CA TRP A 66 -15.75 -0.53 1.50
C TRP A 66 -17.00 -0.45 0.62
N ASN A 67 -18.15 -0.99 1.06
CA ASN A 67 -19.38 -0.93 0.27
C ASN A 67 -19.91 0.51 0.14
N TYR A 68 -19.89 1.30 1.22
CA TYR A 68 -20.30 2.71 1.14
C TYR A 68 -19.34 3.52 0.26
N ALA A 69 -18.04 3.26 0.32
CA ALA A 69 -17.08 3.88 -0.58
C ALA A 69 -17.39 3.55 -2.03
N LYS A 70 -17.65 2.27 -2.33
CA LYS A 70 -18.02 1.82 -3.68
C LYS A 70 -19.25 2.51 -4.21
N ASP A 71 -20.32 2.60 -3.39
CA ASP A 71 -21.59 3.22 -3.80
C ASP A 71 -21.42 4.70 -4.19
N GLU A 72 -20.57 5.45 -3.47
CA GLU A 72 -20.28 6.84 -3.85
C GLU A 72 -19.42 6.91 -5.12
N LEU A 73 -18.47 5.99 -5.30
CA LEU A 73 -17.63 5.93 -6.51
C LEU A 73 -18.42 5.49 -7.75
N ASP A 74 -19.39 4.61 -7.60
CA ASP A 74 -20.30 4.25 -8.68
C ASP A 74 -21.12 5.47 -9.14
N LYS A 75 -21.57 6.31 -8.21
CA LYS A 75 -22.25 7.58 -8.54
C LYS A 75 -21.32 8.57 -9.22
N VAL A 76 -20.06 8.68 -8.75
CA VAL A 76 -19.03 9.51 -9.42
C VAL A 76 -18.85 9.09 -10.87
N LEU A 77 -18.70 7.79 -11.12
CA LEU A 77 -18.46 7.27 -12.47
C LEU A 77 -19.72 7.19 -13.32
N PHE A 78 -20.90 7.20 -12.71
CA PHE A 78 -22.15 7.43 -13.43
C PHE A 78 -22.23 8.88 -13.96
N LEU A 79 -21.82 9.87 -13.15
CA LEU A 79 -21.82 11.29 -13.55
C LEU A 79 -20.67 11.63 -14.50
N ASN A 80 -19.50 11.00 -14.32
CA ASN A 80 -18.33 11.20 -15.16
C ASN A 80 -17.55 9.89 -15.28
N GLN A 81 -17.76 9.14 -16.36
CA GLN A 81 -17.18 7.82 -16.62
C GLN A 81 -15.64 7.85 -16.77
N THR A 82 -15.08 9.01 -17.10
CA THR A 82 -13.62 9.18 -17.28
C THR A 82 -12.95 9.85 -16.09
N ASN A 83 -13.63 9.94 -14.94
CA ASN A 83 -13.05 10.52 -13.75
C ASN A 83 -11.90 9.64 -13.22
N ILE A 84 -10.67 10.14 -13.36
CA ILE A 84 -9.43 9.42 -13.02
C ILE A 84 -9.41 8.99 -11.55
N ALA A 85 -9.78 9.91 -10.63
CA ALA A 85 -9.83 9.61 -9.20
C ALA A 85 -10.91 8.56 -8.88
N GLY A 86 -12.07 8.69 -9.52
CA GLY A 86 -13.17 7.73 -9.40
C GLY A 86 -12.76 6.32 -9.81
N LEU A 87 -12.12 6.18 -10.99
CA LEU A 87 -11.61 4.90 -11.48
C LEU A 87 -10.56 4.31 -10.52
N PHE A 88 -9.57 5.11 -10.12
CA PHE A 88 -8.52 4.65 -9.22
C PHE A 88 -9.04 4.18 -7.87
N TYR A 89 -9.86 5.00 -7.19
CA TYR A 89 -10.41 4.64 -5.90
C TYR A 89 -11.39 3.46 -5.98
N ARG A 90 -12.18 3.35 -7.06
CA ARG A 90 -13.10 2.22 -7.22
C ARG A 90 -12.34 0.92 -7.49
N ALA A 91 -11.27 0.95 -8.28
CA ALA A 91 -10.37 -0.19 -8.45
C ALA A 91 -9.83 -0.66 -7.09
N PHE A 92 -9.27 0.25 -6.29
CA PHE A 92 -8.76 -0.05 -4.95
C PHE A 92 -9.83 -0.63 -4.02
N VAL A 93 -11.03 -0.05 -4.01
CA VAL A 93 -12.15 -0.54 -3.18
C VAL A 93 -12.65 -1.91 -3.66
N ASN A 94 -12.74 -2.13 -4.97
CA ASN A 94 -13.10 -3.44 -5.54
C ASN A 94 -12.05 -4.51 -5.17
N GLU A 95 -10.76 -4.15 -5.14
CA GLU A 95 -9.69 -5.04 -4.66
C GLU A 95 -9.93 -5.45 -3.19
N LYS A 96 -10.25 -4.49 -2.30
CA LYS A 96 -10.57 -4.77 -0.89
C LYS A 96 -11.80 -5.67 -0.73
N LEU A 97 -12.78 -5.51 -1.60
CA LEU A 97 -13.98 -6.36 -1.67
C LEU A 97 -13.74 -7.70 -2.40
N LYS A 98 -12.50 -8.00 -2.80
CA LYS A 98 -12.12 -9.20 -3.57
C LYS A 98 -12.84 -9.32 -4.93
N ARG A 99 -13.28 -8.19 -5.47
CA ARG A 99 -13.92 -8.08 -6.80
C ARG A 99 -12.86 -7.81 -7.87
N TYR A 100 -11.92 -8.72 -8.02
CA TYR A 100 -10.69 -8.49 -8.79
C TYR A 100 -10.94 -8.15 -10.26
N ASN A 101 -11.91 -8.78 -10.91
CA ASN A 101 -12.25 -8.47 -12.30
C ASN A 101 -12.73 -7.02 -12.49
N PHE A 102 -13.52 -6.49 -11.56
CA PHE A 102 -13.96 -5.09 -11.59
C PHE A 102 -12.82 -4.12 -11.29
N ALA A 103 -11.95 -4.47 -10.34
CA ALA A 103 -10.78 -3.67 -10.04
C ALA A 103 -9.83 -3.59 -11.26
N ARG A 104 -9.59 -4.72 -11.93
CA ARG A 104 -8.76 -4.80 -13.14
C ARG A 104 -9.32 -3.92 -14.25
N LEU A 105 -10.63 -4.00 -14.50
CA LEU A 105 -11.29 -3.18 -15.51
C LEU A 105 -11.13 -1.69 -15.23
N ASP A 106 -11.31 -1.27 -13.98
CA ASP A 106 -11.17 0.15 -13.60
C ASP A 106 -9.72 0.64 -13.76
N TYR A 107 -8.70 -0.15 -13.38
CA TYR A 107 -7.30 0.19 -13.63
C TYR A 107 -6.98 0.25 -15.13
N GLN A 108 -7.49 -0.70 -15.93
CA GLN A 108 -7.30 -0.72 -17.38
C GLN A 108 -7.95 0.51 -18.04
N ASN A 109 -9.18 0.84 -17.67
CA ASN A 109 -9.86 2.04 -18.16
C ASN A 109 -9.08 3.32 -17.81
N LEU A 110 -8.53 3.39 -16.58
CA LEU A 110 -7.69 4.51 -16.19
C LEU A 110 -6.42 4.59 -17.07
N LEU A 111 -5.78 3.46 -17.34
CA LEU A 111 -4.56 3.40 -18.17
C LEU A 111 -4.83 3.68 -19.65
N VAL A 112 -6.04 3.46 -20.14
CA VAL A 112 -6.45 3.94 -21.47
C VAL A 112 -6.48 5.48 -21.53
N LEU A 113 -6.93 6.11 -20.44
CA LEU A 113 -7.01 7.59 -20.35
C LEU A 113 -5.63 8.22 -20.05
N VAL A 114 -4.84 7.58 -19.18
CA VAL A 114 -3.53 8.05 -18.72
C VAL A 114 -2.55 6.88 -18.70
N PRO A 115 -1.95 6.50 -19.85
CA PRO A 115 -1.09 5.31 -19.95
C PRO A 115 0.11 5.32 -19.01
N GLY A 116 0.68 6.50 -18.72
CA GLY A 116 1.80 6.68 -17.79
C GLY A 116 1.42 6.85 -16.33
N ASN A 117 0.21 6.49 -15.92
CA ASN A 117 -0.18 6.61 -14.52
C ASN A 117 0.51 5.53 -13.66
N PHE A 118 1.56 5.94 -12.94
CA PHE A 118 2.35 5.05 -12.09
C PHE A 118 1.51 4.25 -11.09
N GLN A 119 0.59 4.92 -10.37
CA GLN A 119 -0.22 4.28 -9.35
C GLN A 119 -1.16 3.23 -9.93
N ALA A 120 -1.72 3.48 -11.10
CA ALA A 120 -2.60 2.51 -11.76
C ALA A 120 -1.81 1.31 -12.33
N GLN A 121 -0.63 1.55 -12.91
CA GLN A 121 0.26 0.47 -13.35
C GLN A 121 0.69 -0.41 -12.18
N LEU A 122 1.13 0.19 -11.08
CA LEU A 122 1.51 -0.51 -9.86
C LEU A 122 0.31 -1.28 -9.27
N GLY A 123 -0.84 -0.61 -9.15
CA GLY A 123 -2.06 -1.22 -8.63
C GLY A 123 -2.51 -2.42 -9.45
N LEU A 124 -2.44 -2.32 -10.80
CA LEU A 124 -2.79 -3.42 -11.69
C LEU A 124 -1.82 -4.61 -11.57
N ALA A 125 -0.51 -4.35 -11.46
CA ALA A 125 0.49 -5.41 -11.28
C ALA A 125 0.28 -6.16 -9.97
N LEU A 126 0.10 -5.44 -8.86
CA LEU A 126 -0.18 -6.04 -7.54
C LEU A 126 -1.54 -6.75 -7.48
N LEU A 127 -2.55 -6.24 -8.18
CA LEU A 127 -3.85 -6.90 -8.30
C LEU A 127 -3.72 -8.23 -9.06
N ASN A 128 -2.98 -8.23 -10.16
CA ASN A 128 -2.74 -9.43 -10.97
C ASN A 128 -1.99 -10.49 -10.14
N GLU A 129 -1.02 -10.10 -9.34
CA GLU A 129 -0.33 -11.01 -8.42
C GLU A 129 -1.30 -11.64 -7.41
N LYS A 130 -2.13 -10.83 -6.76
CA LYS A 130 -3.17 -11.30 -5.82
C LYS A 130 -4.17 -12.26 -6.45
N ASP A 131 -4.55 -12.00 -7.70
CA ASP A 131 -5.52 -12.80 -8.47
C ASP A 131 -4.84 -13.95 -9.24
N GLN A 132 -3.57 -14.24 -8.93
CA GLN A 132 -2.77 -15.33 -9.49
C GLN A 132 -2.52 -15.22 -11.01
N HIS A 133 -2.70 -14.05 -11.60
CA HIS A 133 -2.28 -13.70 -12.97
C HIS A 133 -0.80 -13.32 -12.98
N LEU A 134 0.06 -14.31 -12.74
CA LEU A 134 1.46 -14.07 -12.39
C LEU A 134 2.30 -13.53 -13.54
N THR A 135 2.06 -13.98 -14.75
CA THR A 135 2.76 -13.48 -15.94
C THR A 135 2.49 -11.98 -16.10
N GLU A 136 1.23 -11.59 -16.12
CA GLU A 136 0.80 -10.20 -16.26
C GLU A 136 1.28 -9.33 -15.08
N ALA A 137 1.37 -9.91 -13.88
CA ALA A 137 1.88 -9.23 -12.71
C ALA A 137 3.37 -8.89 -12.85
N TYR A 138 4.20 -9.88 -13.23
CA TYR A 138 5.63 -9.68 -13.43
C TYR A 138 5.95 -8.83 -14.65
N ASP A 139 5.25 -9.00 -15.75
CA ASP A 139 5.39 -8.15 -16.94
C ASP A 139 5.05 -6.69 -16.58
N GLY A 140 3.98 -6.48 -15.84
CA GLY A 140 3.55 -5.16 -15.40
C GLY A 140 4.57 -4.48 -14.48
N ILE A 141 5.07 -5.18 -13.45
CA ILE A 141 6.03 -4.59 -12.51
C ILE A 141 7.40 -4.38 -13.16
N ASN A 142 7.85 -5.25 -14.04
CA ASN A 142 9.10 -5.09 -14.78
C ASN A 142 9.02 -3.89 -15.73
N SER A 143 7.93 -3.76 -16.49
CA SER A 143 7.69 -2.60 -17.36
C SER A 143 7.65 -1.31 -16.54
N LEU A 144 7.06 -1.33 -15.32
CA LEU A 144 7.04 -0.18 -14.44
C LEU A 144 8.45 0.22 -13.98
N ILE A 145 9.32 -0.75 -13.64
CA ILE A 145 10.72 -0.49 -13.27
C ILE A 145 11.52 0.05 -14.47
N GLU A 146 11.28 -0.47 -15.68
CA GLU A 146 11.91 0.05 -16.90
C GLU A 146 11.54 1.51 -17.18
N GLN A 147 10.27 1.87 -16.98
CA GLN A 147 9.77 3.23 -17.15
C GLN A 147 10.23 4.18 -16.03
N TYR A 148 10.38 3.68 -14.81
CA TYR A 148 10.71 4.46 -13.60
C TYR A 148 11.86 3.79 -12.82
N PRO A 149 13.09 3.76 -13.39
CA PRO A 149 14.22 3.03 -12.80
C PRO A 149 14.69 3.59 -11.45
N ASP A 150 14.28 4.81 -11.10
CA ASP A 150 14.58 5.45 -9.81
C ASP A 150 13.45 5.29 -8.78
N SER A 151 12.47 4.44 -9.05
CA SER A 151 11.34 4.23 -8.15
C SER A 151 11.64 3.17 -7.11
N ALA A 152 12.01 3.58 -5.88
CA ALA A 152 12.15 2.67 -4.74
C ALA A 152 10.90 1.83 -4.49
N VAL A 153 9.71 2.42 -4.72
CA VAL A 153 8.41 1.75 -4.54
C VAL A 153 8.22 0.59 -5.52
N ALA A 154 8.66 0.74 -6.78
CA ALA A 154 8.51 -0.30 -7.79
C ALA A 154 9.40 -1.52 -7.46
N TYR A 155 10.66 -1.29 -7.07
CA TYR A 155 11.54 -2.36 -6.59
C TYR A 155 10.99 -3.03 -5.34
N ALA A 156 10.57 -2.27 -4.34
CA ALA A 156 10.01 -2.84 -3.12
C ALA A 156 8.73 -3.66 -3.38
N ALA A 157 7.90 -3.24 -4.34
CA ALA A 157 6.72 -3.99 -4.76
C ALA A 157 7.11 -5.33 -5.40
N ARG A 158 8.10 -5.34 -6.34
CA ARG A 158 8.58 -6.58 -6.94
C ARG A 158 9.23 -7.49 -5.89
N GLY A 159 10.05 -6.94 -5.00
CA GLY A 159 10.63 -7.69 -3.89
C GLY A 159 9.58 -8.31 -2.95
N GLY A 160 8.44 -7.65 -2.74
CA GLY A 160 7.29 -8.21 -2.02
C GLY A 160 6.68 -9.41 -2.75
N MET A 161 6.44 -9.30 -4.06
CA MET A 161 5.93 -10.38 -4.90
C MET A 161 6.88 -11.58 -4.90
N GLU A 162 8.19 -11.33 -5.01
CA GLU A 162 9.25 -12.37 -4.99
C GLU A 162 9.32 -13.08 -3.64
N LYS A 163 9.21 -12.33 -2.54
CA LYS A 163 9.16 -12.88 -1.17
C LYS A 163 7.99 -13.85 -1.01
N GLU A 164 6.78 -13.48 -1.46
CA GLU A 164 5.60 -14.33 -1.35
C GLU A 164 5.72 -15.62 -2.16
N ARG A 165 6.53 -15.61 -3.20
CA ARG A 165 6.83 -16.78 -4.04
C ARG A 165 8.06 -17.58 -3.59
N GLY A 166 8.69 -17.18 -2.50
CA GLY A 166 9.88 -17.84 -1.99
C GLY A 166 11.17 -17.58 -2.78
N MET A 167 11.16 -16.62 -3.71
CA MET A 167 12.34 -16.17 -4.46
C MET A 167 13.18 -15.20 -3.61
N LEU A 168 13.65 -15.70 -2.46
CA LEU A 168 14.16 -14.85 -1.39
C LEU A 168 15.40 -14.04 -1.76
N ASP A 169 16.31 -14.60 -2.57
CA ASP A 169 17.52 -13.89 -3.00
C ASP A 169 17.22 -12.73 -3.95
N LEU A 170 16.23 -12.88 -4.85
CA LEU A 170 15.74 -11.82 -5.70
C LEU A 170 15.08 -10.73 -4.86
N ALA A 171 14.23 -11.11 -3.91
CA ALA A 171 13.59 -10.17 -2.99
C ALA A 171 14.63 -9.37 -2.17
N VAL A 172 15.73 -9.99 -1.72
CA VAL A 172 16.84 -9.28 -1.06
C VAL A 172 17.46 -8.24 -1.99
N TYR A 173 17.73 -8.61 -3.25
CA TYR A 173 18.25 -7.66 -4.23
C TYR A 173 17.32 -6.46 -4.42
N ASP A 174 16.05 -6.71 -4.62
CA ASP A 174 15.06 -5.65 -4.89
C ASP A 174 14.82 -4.74 -3.69
N TYR A 175 14.73 -5.27 -2.48
CA TYR A 175 14.68 -4.42 -1.29
C TYR A 175 16.00 -3.66 -1.07
N GLY A 176 17.14 -4.24 -1.44
CA GLY A 176 18.43 -3.55 -1.46
C GLY A 176 18.43 -2.34 -2.39
N GLU A 177 17.91 -2.49 -3.62
CA GLU A 177 17.75 -1.37 -4.56
C GLU A 177 16.75 -0.33 -4.03
N ALA A 178 15.63 -0.74 -3.46
CA ALA A 178 14.69 0.17 -2.82
C ALA A 178 15.35 0.99 -1.71
N MET A 179 16.17 0.36 -0.86
CA MET A 179 16.94 1.02 0.21
C MET A 179 18.03 1.96 -0.32
N ARG A 180 18.59 1.68 -1.49
CA ARG A 180 19.58 2.54 -2.16
C ARG A 180 18.90 3.79 -2.72
N LEU A 181 17.72 3.65 -3.31
CA LEU A 181 16.95 4.74 -3.92
C LEU A 181 16.25 5.63 -2.87
N ASP A 182 15.70 5.02 -1.82
CA ASP A 182 15.14 5.74 -0.67
C ASP A 182 15.71 5.20 0.64
N SER A 183 16.77 5.85 1.10
CA SER A 183 17.47 5.48 2.32
C SER A 183 16.72 5.83 3.61
N THR A 184 15.59 6.53 3.52
CA THR A 184 14.81 7.03 4.68
C THR A 184 13.65 6.13 5.05
N CYS A 185 13.26 5.21 4.16
CA CYS A 185 12.14 4.30 4.37
C CYS A 185 12.55 3.12 5.25
N GLN A 186 12.07 3.11 6.50
CA GLN A 186 12.35 2.04 7.46
C GLN A 186 11.74 0.70 7.01
N ASP A 187 10.62 0.71 6.30
CA ASP A 187 9.91 -0.50 5.89
C ASP A 187 10.73 -1.36 4.91
N TYR A 188 11.51 -0.73 4.03
CA TYR A 188 12.40 -1.47 3.14
C TYR A 188 13.48 -2.21 3.91
N VAL A 189 14.11 -1.53 4.89
CA VAL A 189 15.13 -2.14 5.73
C VAL A 189 14.56 -3.28 6.57
N VAL A 190 13.35 -3.12 7.13
CA VAL A 190 12.66 -4.14 7.91
C VAL A 190 12.40 -5.41 7.08
N ASN A 191 11.89 -5.26 5.85
CA ASN A 191 11.66 -6.39 4.96
C ASN A 191 12.98 -7.07 4.54
N HIS A 192 14.02 -6.30 4.27
CA HIS A 192 15.34 -6.81 3.93
C HIS A 192 15.95 -7.61 5.09
N VAL A 193 15.89 -7.10 6.33
CA VAL A 193 16.29 -7.82 7.56
C VAL A 193 15.55 -9.16 7.69
N ASP A 194 14.24 -9.15 7.50
CA ASP A 194 13.43 -10.36 7.62
C ASP A 194 13.84 -11.45 6.63
N LEU A 195 14.13 -11.05 5.38
CA LEU A 195 14.65 -11.93 4.33
C LEU A 195 16.04 -12.47 4.66
N LEU A 196 16.96 -11.60 5.09
CA LEU A 196 18.32 -11.99 5.48
C LEU A 196 18.34 -12.98 6.65
N ILE A 197 17.46 -12.80 7.63
CA ILE A 197 17.29 -13.74 8.75
C ILE A 197 16.80 -15.09 8.23
N THR A 198 15.82 -15.08 7.32
CA THR A 198 15.26 -16.30 6.73
C THR A 198 16.31 -17.08 5.95
N LEU A 199 17.17 -16.39 5.20
CA LEU A 199 18.29 -16.96 4.45
C LEU A 199 19.49 -17.35 5.33
N GLY A 200 19.50 -16.97 6.62
CA GLY A 200 20.62 -17.22 7.52
C GLY A 200 21.82 -16.27 7.32
N ARG A 201 21.66 -15.19 6.55
CA ARG A 201 22.69 -14.15 6.29
C ARG A 201 22.80 -13.20 7.48
N LYS A 202 23.25 -13.76 8.63
CA LYS A 202 23.18 -13.09 9.94
C LYS A 202 23.98 -11.80 10.01
N SER A 203 25.18 -11.76 9.42
CA SER A 203 26.05 -10.57 9.47
C SER A 203 25.36 -9.37 8.86
N GLU A 204 24.82 -9.53 7.66
CA GLU A 204 24.12 -8.48 6.91
C GLU A 204 22.86 -8.04 7.65
N ALA A 205 22.11 -8.99 8.22
CA ALA A 205 20.93 -8.65 9.03
C ALA A 205 21.30 -7.81 10.28
N TYR A 206 22.46 -8.06 10.92
CA TYR A 206 22.93 -7.22 12.03
C TYR A 206 23.27 -5.80 11.58
N ASP A 207 23.88 -5.64 10.40
CA ASP A 207 24.24 -4.33 9.87
C ASP A 207 22.96 -3.50 9.57
N ASP A 208 21.96 -4.11 8.99
CA ASP A 208 20.67 -3.47 8.74
C ASP A 208 19.91 -3.14 10.04
N LEU A 209 19.98 -3.99 11.05
CA LEU A 209 19.40 -3.68 12.37
C LEU A 209 20.08 -2.46 13.01
N ARG A 210 21.40 -2.31 12.86
CA ARG A 210 22.11 -1.09 13.29
C ARG A 210 21.65 0.12 12.50
N ARG A 211 21.45 -0.02 11.19
CA ARG A 211 20.90 1.04 10.34
C ARG A 211 19.52 1.48 10.83
N LEU A 212 18.61 0.56 11.17
CA LEU A 212 17.30 0.88 11.75
C LEU A 212 17.43 1.68 13.07
N GLN A 213 18.41 1.32 13.92
CA GLN A 213 18.69 2.08 15.15
C GLN A 213 19.14 3.51 14.84
N THR A 214 20.01 3.71 13.86
CA THR A 214 20.43 5.07 13.43
C THR A 214 19.28 5.86 12.81
N MET A 215 18.30 5.19 12.19
CA MET A 215 17.05 5.78 11.69
C MET A 215 16.04 6.09 12.81
N GLY A 216 16.39 5.85 14.08
CA GLY A 216 15.58 6.17 15.25
C GLY A 216 14.58 5.10 15.67
N VAL A 217 14.65 3.89 15.13
CA VAL A 217 13.85 2.74 15.60
C VAL A 217 14.36 2.31 16.98
N LYS A 218 13.46 2.26 17.96
CA LYS A 218 13.82 1.90 19.33
C LYS A 218 14.22 0.43 19.43
N SER A 219 15.27 0.13 20.21
CA SER A 219 15.78 -1.24 20.39
C SER A 219 14.71 -2.24 20.84
N GLY A 220 13.70 -1.79 21.62
CA GLY A 220 12.56 -2.60 22.03
C GLY A 220 11.73 -3.13 20.86
N GLN A 221 11.64 -2.36 19.78
CA GLN A 221 10.89 -2.75 18.56
C GLN A 221 11.67 -3.77 17.70
N LEU A 222 12.97 -3.89 17.92
CA LEU A 222 13.87 -4.80 17.18
C LEU A 222 14.14 -6.10 17.94
N GLN A 223 13.60 -6.29 19.13
CA GLN A 223 13.90 -7.44 19.99
C GLN A 223 13.60 -8.79 19.35
N ASP A 224 12.51 -8.89 18.60
CA ASP A 224 12.15 -10.13 17.90
C ASP A 224 13.19 -10.51 16.84
N PHE A 225 13.65 -9.55 16.04
CA PHE A 225 14.71 -9.79 15.06
C PHE A 225 16.00 -10.27 15.71
N PHE A 226 16.43 -9.62 16.80
CA PHE A 226 17.61 -10.07 17.56
C PHE A 226 17.42 -11.46 18.17
N ALA A 227 16.23 -11.80 18.66
CA ALA A 227 15.92 -13.13 19.20
C ALA A 227 15.99 -14.20 18.10
N ARG A 228 15.43 -13.92 16.92
CA ARG A 228 15.49 -14.83 15.75
C ARG A 228 16.95 -15.07 15.30
N LEU A 229 17.79 -14.03 15.28
CA LEU A 229 19.21 -14.14 14.92
C LEU A 229 20.02 -14.98 15.90
N ARG A 230 19.66 -14.99 17.19
CA ARG A 230 20.34 -15.80 18.24
C ARG A 230 19.97 -17.27 18.19
N ARG A 231 18.83 -17.63 17.62
CA ARG A 231 18.44 -19.05 17.49
C ARG A 231 19.45 -19.77 16.62
N LYS A 232 20.07 -20.81 17.17
CA LYS A 232 20.87 -21.77 16.38
C LYS A 232 19.89 -22.60 15.56
N LYS A 233 20.15 -22.70 14.25
CA LYS A 233 19.50 -23.74 13.46
C LYS A 233 19.99 -25.10 13.92
#